data_2915193c9da13f9c6f9a14cdd691dceb
#
_entry.id   2915193c9da13f9c6f9a14cdd691dceb
#
_cell.length_a   1.000
_cell.length_b   1.000
_cell.length_c   1.000
_cell.angle_alpha   90.00
_cell.angle_beta   90.00
_cell.angle_gamma   90.00
#
_symmetry.space_group_name_H-M   'P 1'
#
loop_
_entity.id
_entity.type
_entity.pdbx_description
1 polymer ?
#
loop_
_entity_poly.entity_id
_entity_poly.type
_entity_poly.pdbx_seq_one_letter_code
_entity_poly.pdbx_strand_id
1 'polypeptide(L)'
;CVAKKMEAELDPRTRGVIDAVIEFNELEQWLEEEGIDLMECEEAAFANPDPQVNQLYAVNCGIIRSVKAAGGLGKYLDISVNGLGNCREMLHSMKRGYIKNCFIELDCCDGVCVNGPGVDKRRGYRFKARMDIENSALHLMPEIPFPLPKEKMVRTYRCKRVEEQL
;
A
#
# COMPACT_ATOMS: atom_id res chain seq x y z
N CYS A 1 -0.38 7.96 6.91
CA CYS A 1 -1.52 8.22 6.00
C CYS A 1 -2.74 8.67 6.78
N VAL A 2 -3.35 9.80 6.41
CA VAL A 2 -4.54 10.38 7.09
C VAL A 2 -5.69 9.37 7.22
N ALA A 3 -5.97 8.62 6.15
CA ALA A 3 -7.02 7.60 6.18
C ALA A 3 -6.71 6.46 7.17
N LYS A 4 -5.45 6.10 7.32
CA LYS A 4 -5.01 5.08 8.29
C LYS A 4 -5.08 5.54 9.74
N LYS A 5 -4.95 6.84 10.01
CA LYS A 5 -5.25 7.41 11.34
C LYS A 5 -6.70 7.16 11.72
N MET A 6 -7.63 7.49 10.82
CA MET A 6 -9.05 7.24 11.01
C MET A 6 -9.37 5.74 11.17
N GLU A 7 -8.77 4.90 10.34
CA GLU A 7 -8.96 3.45 10.41
C GLU A 7 -8.48 2.87 11.74
N ALA A 8 -7.30 3.28 12.22
CA ALA A 8 -6.75 2.81 13.49
C ALA A 8 -7.66 3.17 14.68
N GLU A 9 -8.32 4.32 14.61
CA GLU A 9 -9.19 4.83 15.69
C GLU A 9 -10.61 4.27 15.62
N LEU A 10 -11.20 4.21 14.42
CA LEU A 10 -12.63 3.94 14.24
C LEU A 10 -12.96 2.49 13.89
N ASP A 11 -12.05 1.76 13.25
CA ASP A 11 -12.31 0.36 12.86
C ASP A 11 -12.16 -0.57 14.09
N PRO A 12 -13.22 -1.30 14.46
CA PRO A 12 -13.16 -2.23 15.59
C PRO A 12 -12.08 -3.33 15.47
N ARG A 13 -11.60 -3.59 14.25
CA ARG A 13 -10.56 -4.60 13.99
C ARG A 13 -9.15 -4.11 14.29
N THR A 14 -8.95 -2.79 14.28
CA THR A 14 -7.63 -2.15 14.46
C THR A 14 -7.54 -1.39 15.76
N ARG A 15 -8.68 -0.98 16.33
CA ARG A 15 -8.73 -0.27 17.61
C ARG A 15 -8.08 -1.09 18.73
N GLY A 16 -7.10 -0.50 19.41
CA GLY A 16 -6.34 -1.14 20.48
C GLY A 16 -5.30 -2.17 20.01
N VAL A 17 -5.12 -2.33 18.70
CA VAL A 17 -4.07 -3.15 18.08
C VAL A 17 -3.00 -2.27 17.46
N ILE A 18 -3.39 -1.12 16.90
CA ILE A 18 -2.50 -0.12 16.33
C ILE A 18 -2.33 1.00 17.35
N ASP A 19 -1.11 1.19 17.84
CA ASP A 19 -0.80 2.20 18.86
C ASP A 19 -0.72 3.60 18.27
N ALA A 20 -0.10 3.75 17.09
CA ALA A 20 0.04 5.03 16.42
C ALA A 20 0.09 4.89 14.89
N VAL A 21 -0.37 5.92 14.21
CA VAL A 21 -0.19 6.11 12.76
C VAL A 21 0.40 7.48 12.54
N ILE A 22 1.62 7.54 12.04
CA ILE A 22 2.36 8.77 11.77
C ILE A 22 2.44 9.05 10.26
N GLU A 23 2.50 10.31 9.87
CA GLU A 23 2.75 10.78 8.51
C GLU A 23 4.21 11.15 8.32
N PHE A 24 4.64 11.38 7.09
CA PHE A 24 6.04 11.72 6.82
C PHE A 24 6.48 13.03 7.48
N ASN A 25 5.63 14.06 7.45
CA ASN A 25 5.91 15.33 8.13
C ASN A 25 6.00 15.18 9.64
N GLU A 26 5.21 14.32 10.25
CA GLU A 26 5.30 14.02 11.68
C GLU A 26 6.59 13.25 12.01
N LEU A 27 7.01 12.35 11.13
CA LEU A 27 8.29 11.65 11.26
C LEU A 27 9.46 12.61 11.11
N GLU A 28 9.44 13.51 10.12
CA GLU A 28 10.45 14.55 9.93
C GLU A 28 10.57 15.41 11.18
N GLN A 29 9.46 15.90 11.70
CA GLN A 29 9.44 16.69 12.94
C GLN A 29 10.03 15.92 14.13
N TRP A 30 9.67 14.65 14.27
CA TRP A 30 10.19 13.82 15.35
C TRP A 30 11.71 13.62 15.24
N LEU A 31 12.23 13.37 14.05
CA LEU A 31 13.67 13.27 13.82
C LEU A 31 14.39 14.57 14.15
N GLU A 32 13.82 15.73 13.77
CA GLU A 32 14.35 17.05 14.14
C GLU A 32 14.38 17.26 15.66
N GLU A 33 13.31 16.90 16.38
CA GLU A 33 13.21 17.00 17.83
C GLU A 33 14.25 16.12 18.55
N GLU A 34 14.57 14.94 17.98
CA GLU A 34 15.60 14.02 18.48
C GLU A 34 17.02 14.40 18.02
N GLY A 35 17.16 15.43 17.19
CA GLY A 35 18.46 15.89 16.65
C GLY A 35 19.09 14.90 15.67
N ILE A 36 18.27 14.11 14.96
CA ILE A 36 18.71 13.10 13.99
C ILE A 36 18.70 13.72 12.59
N ASP A 37 19.86 13.90 11.98
CA ASP A 37 20.01 14.21 10.56
C ASP A 37 20.25 12.92 9.77
N LEU A 38 19.29 12.54 8.94
CA LEU A 38 19.38 11.33 8.12
C LEU A 38 20.55 11.37 7.12
N MET A 39 21.00 12.57 6.72
CA MET A 39 22.12 12.71 5.78
C MET A 39 23.48 12.50 6.45
N GLU A 40 23.52 12.61 7.78
CA GLU A 40 24.74 12.37 8.58
C GLU A 40 24.78 10.94 9.17
N CYS A 41 23.69 10.17 9.02
CA CYS A 41 23.66 8.80 9.51
C CYS A 41 24.54 7.87 8.64
N GLU A 42 25.23 6.96 9.30
CA GLU A 42 25.96 5.89 8.60
C GLU A 42 25.00 4.94 7.89
N GLU A 43 25.36 4.52 6.68
CA GLU A 43 24.62 3.48 5.98
C GLU A 43 24.67 2.16 6.76
N ALA A 44 23.50 1.55 6.97
CA ALA A 44 23.37 0.28 7.67
C ALA A 44 22.40 -0.65 6.96
N ALA A 45 22.61 -1.94 7.14
CA ALA A 45 21.64 -2.93 6.69
C ALA A 45 20.35 -2.84 7.53
N PHE A 46 19.22 -3.24 6.95
CA PHE A 46 17.97 -3.32 7.68
C PHE A 46 18.10 -4.29 8.87
N ALA A 47 17.58 -3.88 10.02
CA ALA A 47 17.57 -4.74 11.22
C ALA A 47 16.70 -5.99 11.06
N ASN A 48 15.72 -5.95 10.18
CA ASN A 48 14.83 -7.06 9.84
C ASN A 48 15.16 -7.60 8.43
N PRO A 49 14.73 -8.82 8.11
CA PRO A 49 14.85 -9.33 6.76
C PRO A 49 14.26 -8.36 5.75
N ASP A 50 14.96 -8.21 4.64
CA ASP A 50 14.60 -7.33 3.55
C ASP A 50 13.12 -7.54 3.14
N PRO A 51 12.31 -6.47 3.10
CA PRO A 51 10.93 -6.53 2.64
C PRO A 51 10.78 -6.87 1.15
N GLN A 52 11.88 -6.84 0.38
CA GLN A 52 11.92 -7.25 -1.02
C GLN A 52 10.86 -6.52 -1.88
N VAL A 53 10.13 -7.28 -2.71
CA VAL A 53 9.05 -6.75 -3.56
C VAL A 53 7.94 -6.03 -2.78
N ASN A 54 7.82 -6.24 -1.47
CA ASN A 54 6.84 -5.55 -0.63
C ASN A 54 7.14 -4.06 -0.46
N GLN A 55 8.35 -3.60 -0.74
CA GLN A 55 8.67 -2.16 -0.82
C GLN A 55 7.84 -1.44 -1.88
N LEU A 56 7.32 -2.18 -2.86
CA LEU A 56 6.51 -1.63 -3.94
C LEU A 56 5.06 -1.29 -3.56
N TYR A 57 4.62 -1.56 -2.34
CA TYR A 57 3.23 -1.31 -1.92
C TYR A 57 2.80 0.17 -2.04
N ALA A 58 3.75 1.09 -2.02
CA ALA A 58 3.46 2.51 -2.16
C ALA A 58 3.28 2.99 -3.61
N VAL A 59 3.54 2.13 -4.61
CA VAL A 59 3.46 2.44 -6.03
C VAL A 59 2.39 1.61 -6.75
N ASN A 60 1.94 2.09 -7.90
CA ASN A 60 0.91 1.41 -8.69
C ASN A 60 1.30 -0.03 -9.07
N CYS A 61 0.38 -0.94 -8.96
CA CYS A 61 0.58 -2.38 -9.13
C CYS A 61 1.52 -3.03 -8.11
N GLY A 62 1.86 -2.35 -7.01
CA GLY A 62 2.82 -2.84 -6.04
C GLY A 62 2.33 -4.08 -5.30
N ILE A 63 1.07 -4.10 -4.89
CA ILE A 63 0.44 -5.26 -4.25
C ILE A 63 0.30 -6.42 -5.24
N ILE A 64 -0.15 -6.13 -6.47
CA ILE A 64 -0.25 -7.13 -7.55
C ILE A 64 1.10 -7.78 -7.81
N ARG A 65 2.17 -6.98 -7.90
CA ARG A 65 3.55 -7.49 -8.13
C ARG A 65 4.01 -8.39 -6.99
N SER A 66 3.72 -8.04 -5.75
CA SER A 66 4.04 -8.85 -4.58
C SER A 66 3.28 -10.18 -4.58
N VAL A 67 1.99 -10.15 -4.90
CA VAL A 67 1.17 -11.37 -5.00
C VAL A 67 1.64 -12.26 -6.15
N LYS A 68 2.01 -11.68 -7.30
CA LYS A 68 2.59 -12.43 -8.44
C LYS A 68 3.93 -13.08 -8.07
N ALA A 69 4.81 -12.34 -7.42
CA ALA A 69 6.10 -12.87 -6.97
C ALA A 69 5.93 -14.06 -6.01
N ALA A 70 4.87 -14.04 -5.21
CA ALA A 70 4.49 -15.15 -4.33
C ALA A 70 3.72 -16.30 -5.03
N GLY A 71 3.53 -16.23 -6.35
CA GLY A 71 2.78 -17.24 -7.10
C GLY A 71 1.26 -17.25 -6.86
N GLY A 72 0.70 -16.15 -6.34
CA GLY A 72 -0.65 -16.12 -5.80
C GLY A 72 -1.80 -15.77 -6.75
N LEU A 73 -1.56 -15.25 -7.95
CA LEU A 73 -2.66 -14.82 -8.84
C LEU A 73 -3.25 -15.96 -9.69
N GLY A 74 -2.47 -17.00 -9.98
CA GLY A 74 -2.92 -18.10 -10.81
C GLY A 74 -3.48 -17.62 -12.15
N LYS A 75 -4.75 -17.96 -12.42
CA LYS A 75 -5.46 -17.59 -13.65
C LYS A 75 -6.27 -16.28 -13.58
N TYR A 76 -6.24 -15.59 -12.45
CA TYR A 76 -6.96 -14.32 -12.33
C TYR A 76 -6.30 -13.23 -13.16
N LEU A 77 -7.12 -12.45 -13.87
CA LEU A 77 -6.66 -11.22 -14.50
C LEU A 77 -6.40 -10.16 -13.45
N ASP A 78 -5.28 -9.50 -13.49
CA ASP A 78 -4.95 -8.42 -12.56
C ASP A 78 -5.35 -7.05 -13.10
N ILE A 79 -5.94 -6.25 -12.23
CA ILE A 79 -6.36 -4.87 -12.53
C ILE A 79 -5.94 -3.98 -11.36
N SER A 80 -5.19 -2.92 -11.66
CA SER A 80 -4.89 -1.88 -10.66
C SER A 80 -5.66 -0.60 -11.00
N VAL A 81 -6.30 -0.04 -9.99
CA VAL A 81 -7.13 1.17 -10.10
C VAL A 81 -6.75 2.13 -8.99
N ASN A 82 -6.50 3.38 -9.34
CA ASN A 82 -6.20 4.43 -8.37
C ASN A 82 -7.06 5.68 -8.59
N GLY A 83 -7.21 6.45 -7.52
CA GLY A 83 -8.13 7.59 -7.46
C GLY A 83 -9.55 7.18 -7.07
N LEU A 84 -10.14 7.95 -6.16
CA LEU A 84 -11.44 7.62 -5.54
C LEU A 84 -12.57 7.46 -6.57
N GLY A 85 -12.58 8.30 -7.60
CA GLY A 85 -13.58 8.23 -8.69
C GLY A 85 -13.52 6.92 -9.45
N ASN A 86 -12.31 6.53 -9.86
CA ASN A 86 -12.06 5.29 -10.59
C ASN A 86 -12.35 4.05 -9.73
N CYS A 87 -11.97 4.08 -8.45
CA CYS A 87 -12.30 3.00 -7.51
C CYS A 87 -13.81 2.82 -7.36
N ARG A 88 -14.56 3.92 -7.27
CA ARG A 88 -16.03 3.87 -7.22
C ARG A 88 -16.63 3.26 -8.48
N GLU A 89 -16.15 3.67 -9.66
CA GLU A 89 -16.59 3.11 -10.93
C GLU A 89 -16.29 1.62 -11.04
N MET A 90 -15.11 1.18 -10.63
CA MET A 90 -14.73 -0.23 -10.57
C MET A 90 -15.70 -1.03 -9.68
N LEU A 91 -15.98 -0.54 -8.48
CA LEU A 91 -16.92 -1.21 -7.56
C LEU A 91 -18.34 -1.27 -8.13
N HIS A 92 -18.81 -0.23 -8.85
CA HIS A 92 -20.08 -0.27 -9.58
C HIS A 92 -20.07 -1.34 -10.68
N SER A 93 -19.00 -1.44 -11.44
CA SER A 93 -18.85 -2.45 -12.51
C SER A 93 -18.84 -3.87 -11.94
N MET A 94 -18.18 -4.07 -10.80
CA MET A 94 -18.23 -5.34 -10.06
C MET A 94 -19.64 -5.66 -9.58
N LYS A 95 -20.34 -4.69 -9.00
CA LYS A 95 -21.74 -4.85 -8.53
C LYS A 95 -22.68 -5.25 -9.66
N ARG A 96 -22.46 -4.76 -10.87
CA ARG A 96 -23.23 -5.10 -12.08
C ARG A 96 -22.82 -6.44 -12.71
N GLY A 97 -21.76 -7.07 -12.21
CA GLY A 97 -21.24 -8.33 -12.73
C GLY A 97 -20.46 -8.21 -14.04
N TYR A 98 -20.06 -7.01 -14.43
CA TYR A 98 -19.27 -6.78 -15.64
C TYR A 98 -17.82 -7.24 -15.46
N ILE A 99 -17.31 -7.22 -14.22
CA ILE A 99 -15.95 -7.60 -13.86
C ILE A 99 -16.01 -8.90 -13.06
N LYS A 100 -15.33 -9.95 -13.58
CA LYS A 100 -15.29 -11.28 -12.97
C LYS A 100 -13.91 -11.89 -13.12
N ASN A 101 -13.56 -12.82 -12.22
CA ASN A 101 -12.31 -13.57 -12.26
C ASN A 101 -11.07 -12.68 -12.30
N CYS A 102 -11.08 -11.60 -11.53
CA CYS A 102 -10.01 -10.62 -11.44
C CYS A 102 -9.48 -10.53 -10.01
N PHE A 103 -8.20 -10.24 -9.90
CA PHE A 103 -7.58 -9.69 -8.71
C PHE A 103 -7.48 -8.19 -8.88
N ILE A 104 -8.06 -7.43 -7.98
CA ILE A 104 -8.18 -5.98 -8.14
C ILE A 104 -7.46 -5.28 -6.99
N GLU A 105 -6.46 -4.47 -7.32
CA GLU A 105 -5.80 -3.54 -6.42
C GLU A 105 -6.52 -2.18 -6.52
N LEU A 106 -7.04 -1.69 -5.38
CA LEU A 106 -7.78 -0.43 -5.31
C LEU A 106 -7.07 0.55 -4.37
N ASP A 107 -6.63 1.65 -4.90
CA ASP A 107 -5.96 2.72 -4.17
C ASP A 107 -6.76 4.02 -4.25
N CYS A 108 -7.20 4.56 -3.11
CA CYS A 108 -8.00 5.78 -3.09
C CYS A 108 -7.25 7.03 -3.55
N CYS A 109 -5.92 7.07 -3.35
CA CYS A 109 -5.11 8.21 -3.76
C CYS A 109 -4.79 8.16 -5.25
N ASP A 110 -4.96 9.27 -5.96
CA ASP A 110 -4.49 9.40 -7.34
C ASP A 110 -2.96 9.32 -7.37
N GLY A 111 -2.42 8.36 -8.14
CA GLY A 111 -0.99 8.03 -8.16
C GLY A 111 -0.53 7.21 -6.96
N VAL A 112 -1.46 6.58 -6.23
CA VAL A 112 -1.21 5.64 -5.11
C VAL A 112 -0.61 6.34 -3.87
N CYS A 113 -0.10 5.58 -2.91
CA CYS A 113 0.40 6.10 -1.63
C CYS A 113 1.57 7.07 -1.79
N VAL A 114 2.44 6.85 -2.77
CA VAL A 114 3.57 7.75 -3.09
C VAL A 114 3.13 9.18 -3.45
N ASN A 115 1.87 9.37 -3.80
CA ASN A 115 1.24 10.68 -4.03
C ASN A 115 0.12 10.98 -3.02
N GLY A 116 0.11 10.33 -1.88
CA GLY A 116 -0.88 10.51 -0.82
C GLY A 116 -0.89 11.93 -0.22
N PRO A 117 -1.91 12.27 0.61
CA PRO A 117 -2.04 13.62 1.18
C PRO A 117 -0.87 14.08 2.04
N GLY A 118 -0.24 13.16 2.78
CA GLY A 118 0.88 13.44 3.68
C GLY A 118 2.25 13.40 3.02
N VAL A 119 2.32 13.45 1.70
CA VAL A 119 3.58 13.46 0.95
C VAL A 119 3.83 14.85 0.37
N ASP A 120 5.11 15.22 0.21
CA ASP A 120 5.52 16.46 -0.43
C ASP A 120 4.90 16.61 -1.83
N LYS A 121 4.26 17.74 -2.04
CA LYS A 121 3.52 18.07 -3.27
C LYS A 121 4.30 18.93 -4.26
N ARG A 122 5.62 19.04 -4.12
CA ARG A 122 6.44 19.75 -5.10
C ARG A 122 6.19 19.21 -6.51
N ARG A 123 6.14 20.12 -7.47
CA ARG A 123 5.86 19.77 -8.88
C ARG A 123 6.82 18.69 -9.40
N GLY A 124 6.27 17.61 -9.95
CA GLY A 124 7.03 16.49 -10.50
C GLY A 124 7.57 15.49 -9.47
N TYR A 125 7.51 15.80 -8.19
CA TYR A 125 8.10 14.97 -7.14
C TYR A 125 7.53 13.54 -7.10
N ARG A 126 6.23 13.37 -7.35
CA ARG A 126 5.58 12.05 -7.36
C ARG A 126 6.24 11.04 -8.30
N PHE A 127 6.70 11.50 -9.47
CA PHE A 127 7.36 10.62 -10.44
C PHE A 127 8.78 10.28 -9.99
N LYS A 128 9.50 11.25 -9.41
CA LYS A 128 10.81 10.99 -8.80
C LYS A 128 10.70 9.99 -7.68
N ALA A 129 9.81 10.22 -6.71
CA ALA A 129 9.61 9.33 -5.58
C ALA A 129 9.21 7.90 -6.03
N ARG A 130 8.36 7.79 -7.05
CA ARG A 130 8.05 6.48 -7.65
C ARG A 130 9.30 5.81 -8.21
N MET A 131 10.12 6.53 -8.98
CA MET A 131 11.35 5.98 -9.56
C MET A 131 12.35 5.57 -8.48
N ASP A 132 12.49 6.37 -7.43
CA ASP A 132 13.38 6.05 -6.31
C ASP A 132 12.96 4.74 -5.61
N ILE A 133 11.66 4.57 -5.35
CA ILE A 133 11.11 3.33 -4.75
C ILE A 133 11.31 2.13 -5.69
N GLU A 134 10.99 2.27 -6.98
CA GLU A 134 11.13 1.18 -7.94
C GLU A 134 12.60 0.78 -8.12
N ASN A 135 13.51 1.73 -8.17
CA ASN A 135 14.95 1.47 -8.27
C ASN A 135 15.47 0.77 -7.00
N SER A 136 15.07 1.24 -5.82
CA SER A 136 15.44 0.61 -4.56
C SER A 136 14.97 -0.85 -4.50
N ALA A 137 13.74 -1.12 -4.90
CA ALA A 137 13.18 -2.48 -4.92
C ALA A 137 13.84 -3.40 -5.94
N LEU A 138 14.26 -2.88 -7.10
CA LEU A 138 14.93 -3.67 -8.14
C LEU A 138 16.30 -4.20 -7.68
N HIS A 139 17.02 -3.45 -6.84
CA HIS A 139 18.29 -3.89 -6.30
C HIS A 139 18.16 -4.99 -5.23
N LEU A 140 16.95 -5.16 -4.69
CA LEU A 140 16.67 -6.04 -3.56
C LEU A 140 15.82 -7.26 -3.95
N MET A 141 15.52 -7.46 -5.23
CA MET A 141 14.74 -8.61 -5.67
C MET A 141 15.57 -9.90 -5.56
N PRO A 142 15.24 -10.82 -4.66
CA PRO A 142 15.88 -12.12 -4.62
C PRO A 142 15.38 -12.97 -5.78
N GLU A 143 16.22 -13.87 -6.25
CA GLU A 143 15.85 -14.89 -7.26
C GLU A 143 14.84 -15.92 -6.73
N ILE A 144 14.57 -15.94 -5.43
CA ILE A 144 13.73 -16.95 -4.78
C ILE A 144 12.41 -16.29 -4.32
N PRO A 145 11.25 -16.80 -4.77
CA PRO A 145 9.97 -16.30 -4.31
C PRO A 145 9.79 -16.53 -2.80
N PHE A 146 9.33 -15.51 -2.09
CA PHE A 146 9.01 -15.58 -0.67
C PHE A 146 7.88 -16.60 -0.45
N PRO A 147 8.04 -17.64 0.38
CA PRO A 147 6.98 -18.60 0.62
C PRO A 147 5.90 -17.95 1.48
N LEU A 148 4.77 -17.62 0.85
CA LEU A 148 3.58 -17.22 1.59
C LEU A 148 3.01 -18.42 2.35
N PRO A 149 2.75 -18.31 3.66
CA PRO A 149 2.02 -19.35 4.39
C PRO A 149 0.60 -19.45 3.81
N LYS A 150 0.34 -20.55 3.10
CA LYS A 150 -0.92 -20.80 2.37
C LYS A 150 -2.18 -20.72 3.23
N GLU A 151 -2.07 -20.80 4.54
CA GLU A 151 -3.21 -20.98 5.46
C GLU A 151 -3.70 -19.71 6.16
N LYS A 152 -3.03 -18.56 6.04
CA LYS A 152 -3.36 -17.36 6.84
C LYS A 152 -3.82 -16.14 6.06
N MET A 153 -3.87 -16.18 4.74
CA MET A 153 -4.14 -14.97 3.93
C MET A 153 -5.56 -14.85 3.36
N VAL A 154 -6.50 -15.68 3.75
CA VAL A 154 -7.92 -15.46 3.38
C VAL A 154 -8.62 -14.66 4.48
N ARG A 155 -8.35 -13.37 4.55
CA ARG A 155 -9.28 -12.44 5.20
C ARG A 155 -10.38 -12.11 4.19
N THR A 156 -11.44 -12.89 4.20
CA THR A 156 -12.66 -12.54 3.50
C THR A 156 -13.29 -11.32 4.17
N TYR A 157 -13.15 -10.16 3.53
CA TYR A 157 -13.96 -9.00 3.87
C TYR A 157 -15.40 -9.32 3.38
N ARG A 158 -16.25 -9.83 4.27
CA ARG A 158 -17.69 -9.81 4.03
C ARG A 158 -18.12 -8.35 4.16
N CYS A 159 -18.32 -7.68 3.03
CA CYS A 159 -19.13 -6.48 2.99
C CYS A 159 -20.51 -6.87 3.58
N LYS A 160 -20.83 -6.44 4.80
CA LYS A 160 -22.21 -6.42 5.25
C LYS A 160 -22.96 -5.56 4.25
N ARG A 161 -24.02 -6.11 3.66
CA ARG A 161 -24.90 -5.38 2.75
C ARG A 161 -25.29 -4.06 3.42
N VAL A 162 -24.95 -2.95 2.77
CA VAL A 162 -25.51 -1.63 3.08
C VAL A 162 -26.91 -1.66 2.44
N GLU A 163 -27.84 -2.43 3.01
CA GLU A 163 -29.23 -2.49 2.55
C GLU A 163 -30.19 -1.73 3.48
N GLU A 164 -29.69 -1.01 4.49
CA GLU A 164 -30.55 -0.33 5.47
C GLU A 164 -30.34 1.19 5.59
N GLN A 165 -29.81 1.88 4.58
CA GLN A 165 -29.85 3.34 4.56
C GLN A 165 -29.90 3.89 3.12
N LEU A 166 -31.08 3.76 2.49
CA LEU A 166 -31.58 4.65 1.43
C LEU A 166 -33.08 4.78 1.60
#